data_1425a0dcc589a40bf4d84fd282b20076
#
_entry.id   1425a0dcc589a40bf4d84fd282b20076
#
_cell.length_a   1.000
_cell.length_b   1.000
_cell.length_c   1.000
_cell.angle_alpha   90.00
_cell.angle_beta   90.00
_cell.angle_gamma   90.00
#
_symmetry.space_group_name_H-M   'P 1'
#
loop_
_entity.id
_entity.type
_entity.pdbx_description
1 polymer ?
#
loop_
_entity_poly.entity_id
_entity_poly.type
_entity_poly.pdbx_seq_one_letter_code
_entity_poly.pdbx_strand_id
1 'polypeptide(L)'
;LSLRRQRQMCIRDSLKLERTNPGGSIKDRIALAMIEDAEKKGILTPDSIIIEPTSGNTGIGLALVAAVKGYRVILVMPESMSVERRKLMQIYGAEFDLTPREKGMKGAIERAAELVEITPNAWTPGQFNNPANVWAHQQTTAKEILEDFPNGVDYLITGVGTGGHITGVASVLKERFPKLQVIAVEPELSPVLSGGSPAPHPIQGIGAGFVPEIYQGNLIDNIIKVSKDDAFKYTKELATKEAILGGISTGASLAAVAQIIDTL
;
A
#
# COMPACT_ATOMS: atom_id res chain seq x y z
N LEU A 1 11.59 -14.63 -8.94
CA LEU A 1 11.46 -15.79 -9.83
C LEU A 1 12.78 -16.04 -10.52
N SER A 2 13.26 -17.28 -10.50
CA SER A 2 14.63 -17.59 -10.93
C SER A 2 14.77 -17.39 -12.44
N LEU A 3 15.80 -16.67 -12.88
CA LEU A 3 16.22 -16.55 -14.27
C LEU A 3 16.31 -17.89 -15.02
N ARG A 4 16.42 -19.01 -14.32
CA ARG A 4 16.43 -20.37 -14.89
C ARG A 4 15.06 -20.79 -15.41
N ARG A 5 13.94 -20.41 -14.79
CA ARG A 5 12.57 -20.70 -15.31
C ARG A 5 12.23 -19.84 -16.51
N GLN A 6 12.68 -18.58 -16.55
CA GLN A 6 12.49 -17.70 -17.71
C GLN A 6 13.03 -18.26 -19.01
N ARG A 7 14.10 -19.08 -18.98
CA ARG A 7 14.68 -19.70 -20.17
C ARG A 7 13.88 -20.88 -20.71
N GLN A 8 13.01 -21.50 -19.90
CA GLN A 8 12.29 -22.71 -20.29
C GLN A 8 10.88 -22.45 -20.85
N MET A 9 10.25 -21.31 -20.52
CA MET A 9 8.82 -21.09 -20.78
C MET A 9 8.48 -19.83 -21.58
N CYS A 10 9.44 -19.09 -22.11
CA CYS A 10 9.20 -17.80 -22.79
C CYS A 10 8.43 -16.76 -21.93
N ILE A 11 8.22 -17.02 -20.65
CA ILE A 11 7.57 -16.12 -19.69
C ILE A 11 8.62 -15.13 -19.17
N ARG A 12 8.30 -13.82 -19.26
CA ARG A 12 9.10 -12.77 -18.67
C ARG A 12 8.31 -12.16 -17.52
N ASP A 13 8.87 -12.22 -16.31
CA ASP A 13 8.32 -11.57 -15.14
C ASP A 13 9.26 -10.49 -14.63
N SER A 14 8.67 -9.45 -14.06
CA SER A 14 9.39 -8.30 -13.52
C SER A 14 8.79 -7.87 -12.19
N LEU A 15 9.63 -7.43 -11.27
CA LEU A 15 9.22 -6.87 -9.99
C LEU A 15 9.45 -5.35 -9.99
N LYS A 16 8.41 -4.57 -9.71
CA LYS A 16 8.56 -3.16 -9.41
C LYS A 16 8.92 -3.00 -7.93
N LEU A 17 10.16 -2.56 -7.67
CA LEU A 17 10.72 -2.51 -6.32
C LEU A 17 10.45 -1.15 -5.65
N GLU A 18 9.31 -1.03 -5.00
CA GLU A 18 8.90 0.20 -4.29
C GLU A 18 9.67 0.47 -2.98
N ARG A 19 10.51 -0.45 -2.54
CA ARG A 19 11.39 -0.27 -1.38
C ARG A 19 12.48 0.80 -1.59
N THR A 20 12.73 1.19 -2.83
CA THR A 20 13.73 2.21 -3.20
C THR A 20 13.22 3.63 -3.03
N ASN A 21 11.95 3.83 -2.73
CA ASN A 21 11.43 5.12 -2.32
C ASN A 21 12.11 5.61 -1.03
N PRO A 22 12.21 6.92 -0.77
CA PRO A 22 12.96 7.49 0.36
C PRO A 22 12.57 6.94 1.74
N GLY A 23 11.29 6.73 2.00
CA GLY A 23 10.77 6.12 3.24
C GLY A 23 10.68 4.59 3.19
N GLY A 24 11.16 3.97 2.10
CA GLY A 24 11.29 2.54 1.94
C GLY A 24 10.02 1.82 1.50
N SER A 25 9.01 2.50 0.99
CA SER A 25 7.78 1.85 0.54
C SER A 25 7.00 2.66 -0.51
N ILE A 26 6.04 1.98 -1.14
CA ILE A 26 5.06 2.57 -2.06
C ILE A 26 4.22 3.70 -1.42
N LYS A 27 4.14 3.76 -0.07
CA LYS A 27 3.32 4.73 0.64
C LYS A 27 3.88 6.15 0.60
N ASP A 28 5.15 6.31 0.27
CA ASP A 28 5.77 7.62 0.08
C ASP A 28 5.09 8.39 -1.05
N ARG A 29 4.71 7.69 -2.12
CA ARG A 29 4.00 8.26 -3.28
C ARG A 29 2.67 8.88 -2.87
N ILE A 30 1.86 8.11 -2.14
CA ILE A 30 0.53 8.57 -1.74
C ILE A 30 0.60 9.62 -0.63
N ALA A 31 1.56 9.54 0.28
CA ALA A 31 1.75 10.54 1.31
C ALA A 31 2.04 11.93 0.70
N LEU A 32 2.95 11.98 -0.26
CA LEU A 32 3.26 13.20 -0.99
C LEU A 32 2.03 13.72 -1.75
N ALA A 33 1.38 12.86 -2.52
CA ALA A 33 0.26 13.26 -3.37
C ALA A 33 -0.95 13.76 -2.57
N MET A 34 -1.29 13.10 -1.46
CA MET A 34 -2.41 13.53 -0.60
C MET A 34 -2.15 14.89 0.05
N ILE A 35 -0.91 15.12 0.52
CA ILE A 35 -0.53 16.42 1.10
C ILE A 35 -0.54 17.51 0.03
N GLU A 36 0.08 17.29 -1.13
CA GLU A 36 0.12 18.29 -2.20
C GLU A 36 -1.25 18.60 -2.81
N ASP A 37 -2.13 17.61 -2.90
CA ASP A 37 -3.51 17.83 -3.33
C ASP A 37 -4.29 18.70 -2.33
N ALA A 38 -4.10 18.45 -1.03
CA ALA A 38 -4.72 19.25 0.02
C ALA A 38 -4.18 20.69 0.09
N GLU A 39 -2.89 20.89 -0.13
CA GLU A 39 -2.26 22.22 -0.27
C GLU A 39 -2.85 22.97 -1.46
N LYS A 40 -2.89 22.31 -2.63
CA LYS A 40 -3.41 22.89 -3.87
C LYS A 40 -4.88 23.30 -3.77
N LYS A 41 -5.65 22.56 -2.98
CA LYS A 41 -7.06 22.85 -2.70
C LYS A 41 -7.27 23.90 -1.60
N GLY A 42 -6.19 24.35 -0.96
CA GLY A 42 -6.27 25.29 0.19
C GLY A 42 -6.85 24.66 1.45
N ILE A 43 -6.93 23.34 1.53
CA ILE A 43 -7.40 22.59 2.69
C ILE A 43 -6.29 22.54 3.75
N LEU A 44 -5.06 22.32 3.30
CA LEU A 44 -3.87 22.27 4.14
C LEU A 44 -3.14 23.62 4.05
N THR A 45 -2.94 24.25 5.21
CA THR A 45 -2.24 25.53 5.38
C THR A 45 -1.01 25.34 6.26
N PRO A 46 -0.06 26.29 6.31
CA PRO A 46 1.15 26.14 7.13
C PRO A 46 0.89 25.84 8.63
N ASP A 47 -0.25 26.27 9.16
CA ASP A 47 -0.64 26.04 10.56
C ASP A 47 -1.45 24.73 10.74
N SER A 48 -1.66 23.98 9.69
CA SER A 48 -2.44 22.74 9.75
C SER A 48 -1.69 21.62 10.47
N ILE A 49 -2.46 20.75 11.14
CA ILE A 49 -1.97 19.56 11.81
C ILE A 49 -2.50 18.33 11.08
N ILE A 50 -1.60 17.49 10.60
CA ILE A 50 -1.95 16.24 9.94
C ILE A 50 -2.21 15.18 11.01
N ILE A 51 -3.40 14.56 11.00
CA ILE A 51 -3.77 13.48 11.93
C ILE A 51 -4.18 12.26 11.13
N GLU A 52 -3.49 11.12 11.32
CA GLU A 52 -3.82 9.88 10.58
C GLU A 52 -3.76 8.66 11.51
N PRO A 53 -4.81 7.81 11.50
CA PRO A 53 -4.79 6.54 12.23
C PRO A 53 -4.00 5.50 11.42
N THR A 54 -2.71 5.35 11.73
CA THR A 54 -1.83 4.41 11.04
C THR A 54 -0.62 4.03 11.85
N SER A 55 -0.24 2.77 11.79
CA SER A 55 0.98 2.22 12.39
C SER A 55 1.98 1.71 11.35
N GLY A 56 1.64 1.86 10.07
CA GLY A 56 2.37 1.26 8.97
C GLY A 56 3.17 2.27 8.14
N ASN A 57 3.48 1.85 6.92
CA ASN A 57 4.29 2.62 5.98
C ASN A 57 3.66 3.96 5.59
N THR A 58 2.34 4.10 5.64
CA THR A 58 1.68 5.40 5.42
C THR A 58 2.11 6.43 6.47
N GLY A 59 2.21 6.02 7.74
CA GLY A 59 2.72 6.89 8.79
C GLY A 59 4.17 7.33 8.56
N ILE A 60 5.02 6.42 8.07
CA ILE A 60 6.41 6.75 7.71
C ILE A 60 6.43 7.77 6.58
N GLY A 61 5.66 7.53 5.50
CA GLY A 61 5.58 8.46 4.37
C GLY A 61 5.03 9.84 4.76
N LEU A 62 3.96 9.88 5.57
CA LEU A 62 3.40 11.15 6.06
C LEU A 62 4.40 11.90 6.94
N ALA A 63 5.07 11.21 7.88
CA ALA A 63 6.07 11.83 8.73
C ALA A 63 7.25 12.40 7.92
N LEU A 64 7.73 11.65 6.92
CA LEU A 64 8.80 12.09 6.01
C LEU A 64 8.41 13.35 5.23
N VAL A 65 7.23 13.34 4.60
CA VAL A 65 6.76 14.49 3.79
C VAL A 65 6.47 15.69 4.68
N ALA A 66 5.85 15.46 5.85
CA ALA A 66 5.58 16.51 6.82
C ALA A 66 6.86 17.18 7.33
N ALA A 67 7.91 16.41 7.61
CA ALA A 67 9.21 16.93 8.01
C ALA A 67 9.82 17.88 6.94
N VAL A 68 9.73 17.50 5.65
CA VAL A 68 10.26 18.32 4.56
C VAL A 68 9.43 19.57 4.31
N LYS A 69 8.11 19.48 4.45
CA LYS A 69 7.18 20.59 4.18
C LYS A 69 6.90 21.47 5.40
N GLY A 70 7.38 21.09 6.58
CA GLY A 70 7.22 21.86 7.82
C GLY A 70 5.87 21.67 8.51
N TYR A 71 5.14 20.58 8.22
CA TYR A 71 3.87 20.28 8.90
C TYR A 71 4.08 19.50 10.19
N ARG A 72 3.25 19.82 11.17
CA ARG A 72 3.08 18.98 12.36
C ARG A 72 2.24 17.76 12.00
N VAL A 73 2.66 16.56 12.46
CA VAL A 73 1.94 15.30 12.21
C VAL A 73 1.75 14.53 13.50
N ILE A 74 0.52 14.10 13.76
CA ILE A 74 0.14 13.24 14.88
C ILE A 74 -0.35 11.91 14.31
N LEU A 75 0.34 10.82 14.65
CA LEU A 75 -0.02 9.47 14.23
C LEU A 75 -0.73 8.74 15.36
N VAL A 76 -1.94 8.28 15.10
CA VAL A 76 -2.76 7.59 16.09
C VAL A 76 -2.65 6.09 15.87
N MET A 77 -2.26 5.34 16.92
CA MET A 77 -2.05 3.89 16.79
C MET A 77 -2.17 3.18 18.14
N PRO A 78 -2.49 1.87 18.15
CA PRO A 78 -2.42 1.08 19.36
C PRO A 78 -1.01 1.04 19.96
N GLU A 79 -0.90 1.10 21.28
CA GLU A 79 0.38 1.04 22.01
C GLU A 79 1.17 -0.24 21.77
N SER A 80 0.50 -1.32 21.30
CA SER A 80 1.12 -2.60 20.94
C SER A 80 1.92 -2.57 19.63
N MET A 81 1.88 -1.47 18.88
CA MET A 81 2.62 -1.35 17.63
C MET A 81 4.13 -1.25 17.85
N SER A 82 4.90 -1.70 16.85
CA SER A 82 6.37 -1.79 16.89
C SER A 82 7.03 -0.49 17.34
N VAL A 83 7.89 -0.62 18.35
CA VAL A 83 8.68 0.50 18.89
C VAL A 83 9.68 1.01 17.86
N GLU A 84 10.24 0.12 17.03
CA GLU A 84 11.20 0.47 15.98
C GLU A 84 10.56 1.38 14.93
N ARG A 85 9.33 1.06 14.52
CA ARG A 85 8.57 1.90 13.59
C ARG A 85 8.24 3.25 14.19
N ARG A 86 7.82 3.29 15.46
CA ARG A 86 7.58 4.55 16.18
C ARG A 86 8.85 5.41 16.22
N LYS A 87 9.99 4.81 16.54
CA LYS A 87 11.28 5.54 16.53
C LYS A 87 11.64 6.10 15.16
N LEU A 88 11.39 5.33 14.10
CA LEU A 88 11.62 5.80 12.73
C LEU A 88 10.74 7.01 12.38
N MET A 89 9.46 6.94 12.69
CA MET A 89 8.54 8.08 12.47
C MET A 89 8.91 9.29 13.36
N GLN A 90 9.36 9.04 14.60
CA GLN A 90 9.80 10.07 15.54
C GLN A 90 11.05 10.81 15.06
N ILE A 91 11.97 10.15 14.36
CA ILE A 91 13.14 10.81 13.76
C ILE A 91 12.71 11.87 12.74
N TYR A 92 11.59 11.66 12.03
CA TYR A 92 10.99 12.66 11.15
C TYR A 92 10.14 13.70 11.88
N GLY A 93 10.07 13.66 13.22
CA GLY A 93 9.32 14.64 14.01
C GLY A 93 7.85 14.30 14.24
N ALA A 94 7.40 13.09 13.91
CA ALA A 94 6.02 12.69 14.18
C ALA A 94 5.73 12.56 15.68
N GLU A 95 4.58 13.07 16.10
CA GLU A 95 3.99 12.89 17.41
C GLU A 95 3.04 11.69 17.41
N PHE A 96 2.77 11.13 18.60
CA PHE A 96 1.92 9.95 18.73
C PHE A 96 0.80 10.17 19.75
N ASP A 97 -0.41 9.75 19.37
CA ASP A 97 -1.50 9.48 20.32
C ASP A 97 -1.68 7.96 20.35
N LEU A 98 -1.34 7.34 21.49
CA LEU A 98 -1.36 5.90 21.66
C LEU A 98 -2.67 5.46 22.29
N THR A 99 -3.38 4.55 21.63
CA THR A 99 -4.63 3.98 22.12
C THR A 99 -4.42 2.64 22.80
N PRO A 100 -5.33 2.23 23.70
CA PRO A 100 -5.26 0.92 24.35
C PRO A 100 -5.19 -0.23 23.34
N ARG A 101 -4.33 -1.21 23.63
CA ARG A 101 -4.09 -2.40 22.80
C ARG A 101 -5.38 -3.14 22.44
N GLU A 102 -6.30 -3.24 23.38
CA GLU A 102 -7.55 -4.01 23.29
C GLU A 102 -8.51 -3.43 22.26
N LYS A 103 -8.41 -2.12 21.99
CA LYS A 103 -9.25 -1.44 21.00
C LYS A 103 -8.72 -1.62 19.56
N GLY A 104 -7.48 -2.09 19.38
CA GLY A 104 -6.87 -2.30 18.08
C GLY A 104 -6.92 -1.08 17.16
N MET A 105 -6.86 -1.29 15.85
CA MET A 105 -6.93 -0.19 14.87
C MET A 105 -8.28 0.53 14.87
N LYS A 106 -9.38 -0.15 15.24
CA LYS A 106 -10.68 0.50 15.36
C LYS A 106 -10.64 1.63 16.37
N GLY A 107 -10.08 1.37 17.57
CA GLY A 107 -9.91 2.42 18.58
C GLY A 107 -8.99 3.55 18.14
N ALA A 108 -7.97 3.28 17.33
CA ALA A 108 -7.12 4.32 16.76
C ALA A 108 -7.87 5.19 15.74
N ILE A 109 -8.74 4.62 14.93
CA ILE A 109 -9.59 5.36 13.98
C ILE A 109 -10.58 6.25 14.72
N GLU A 110 -11.27 5.72 15.73
CA GLU A 110 -12.19 6.48 16.58
C GLU A 110 -11.47 7.66 17.25
N ARG A 111 -10.29 7.41 17.82
CA ARG A 111 -9.49 8.43 18.49
C ARG A 111 -8.96 9.50 17.53
N ALA A 112 -8.56 9.12 16.32
CA ALA A 112 -8.15 10.08 15.31
C ALA A 112 -9.29 11.01 14.90
N ALA A 113 -10.51 10.49 14.74
CA ALA A 113 -11.69 11.30 14.46
C ALA A 113 -11.99 12.30 15.60
N GLU A 114 -11.95 11.85 16.86
CA GLU A 114 -12.08 12.75 18.02
C GLU A 114 -11.02 13.86 18.01
N LEU A 115 -9.76 13.51 17.74
CA LEU A 115 -8.67 14.48 17.69
C LEU A 115 -8.86 15.53 16.59
N VAL A 116 -9.36 15.11 15.41
CA VAL A 116 -9.65 16.05 14.32
C VAL A 116 -10.74 17.04 14.73
N GLU A 117 -11.79 16.59 15.43
CA GLU A 117 -12.88 17.46 15.88
C GLU A 117 -12.43 18.53 16.91
N ILE A 118 -11.51 18.17 17.81
CA ILE A 118 -11.08 19.06 18.90
C ILE A 118 -9.81 19.86 18.60
N THR A 119 -9.11 19.54 17.50
CA THR A 119 -7.84 20.18 17.15
C THR A 119 -8.05 21.23 16.06
N PRO A 120 -7.81 22.52 16.33
CA PRO A 120 -7.90 23.56 15.32
C PRO A 120 -6.98 23.27 14.13
N ASN A 121 -7.48 23.53 12.90
CA ASN A 121 -6.74 23.31 11.65
C ASN A 121 -6.26 21.88 11.43
N ALA A 122 -6.90 20.89 12.08
CA ALA A 122 -6.60 19.49 11.85
C ALA A 122 -7.12 19.02 10.49
N TRP A 123 -6.34 18.17 9.84
CA TRP A 123 -6.70 17.52 8.60
C TRP A 123 -6.28 16.04 8.63
N THR A 124 -7.13 15.18 8.07
CA THR A 124 -6.80 13.75 7.89
C THR A 124 -6.61 13.43 6.41
N PRO A 125 -5.49 12.80 6.03
CA PRO A 125 -5.26 12.32 4.67
C PRO A 125 -6.29 11.32 4.16
N GLY A 126 -6.77 10.40 5.00
CA GLY A 126 -7.81 9.45 4.62
C GLY A 126 -7.39 8.47 3.53
N GLN A 127 -6.33 7.69 3.74
CA GLN A 127 -5.71 6.85 2.71
C GLN A 127 -6.66 5.87 2.01
N PHE A 128 -7.80 5.51 2.60
CA PHE A 128 -8.75 4.52 2.07
C PHE A 128 -9.88 5.13 1.21
N ASN A 129 -10.05 6.45 1.26
CA ASN A 129 -11.12 7.17 0.56
C ASN A 129 -10.63 8.41 -0.19
N ASN A 130 -9.36 8.77 -0.10
CA ASN A 130 -8.80 9.94 -0.76
C ASN A 130 -8.44 9.65 -2.22
N PRO A 131 -9.08 10.33 -3.21
CA PRO A 131 -8.79 10.15 -4.63
C PRO A 131 -7.34 10.46 -5.02
N ALA A 132 -6.64 11.32 -4.26
CA ALA A 132 -5.23 11.62 -4.50
C ALA A 132 -4.32 10.40 -4.36
N ASN A 133 -4.73 9.38 -3.60
CA ASN A 133 -4.04 8.10 -3.53
C ASN A 133 -4.07 7.38 -4.90
N VAL A 134 -5.23 7.29 -5.55
CA VAL A 134 -5.36 6.71 -6.89
C VAL A 134 -4.59 7.54 -7.90
N TRP A 135 -4.77 8.87 -7.86
CA TRP A 135 -4.10 9.81 -8.75
C TRP A 135 -2.57 9.70 -8.69
N ALA A 136 -2.00 9.54 -7.50
CA ALA A 136 -0.56 9.33 -7.32
C ALA A 136 -0.04 8.18 -8.20
N HIS A 137 -0.74 7.05 -8.18
CA HIS A 137 -0.35 5.87 -8.95
C HIS A 137 -0.61 6.00 -10.44
N GLN A 138 -1.65 6.76 -10.83
CA GLN A 138 -1.89 7.11 -12.24
C GLN A 138 -0.76 7.97 -12.80
N GLN A 139 -0.28 8.96 -12.04
CA GLN A 139 0.71 9.94 -12.51
C GLN A 139 2.16 9.48 -12.36
N THR A 140 2.43 8.50 -11.53
CA THR A 140 3.81 8.01 -11.27
C THR A 140 3.96 6.54 -11.62
N THR A 141 3.45 5.64 -10.80
CA THR A 141 3.67 4.19 -10.92
C THR A 141 3.24 3.63 -12.28
N ALA A 142 2.06 4.02 -12.77
CA ALA A 142 1.56 3.57 -14.07
C ALA A 142 2.42 4.08 -15.22
N LYS A 143 2.86 5.34 -15.17
CA LYS A 143 3.73 5.92 -16.22
C LYS A 143 5.09 5.25 -16.27
N GLU A 144 5.69 4.99 -15.10
CA GLU A 144 6.94 4.26 -15.00
C GLU A 144 6.82 2.85 -15.61
N ILE A 145 5.69 2.16 -15.37
CA ILE A 145 5.44 0.84 -15.97
C ILE A 145 5.29 0.96 -17.49
N LEU A 146 4.60 1.98 -18.01
CA LEU A 146 4.47 2.22 -19.45
C LEU A 146 5.81 2.52 -20.12
N GLU A 147 6.71 3.22 -19.44
CA GLU A 147 8.06 3.50 -19.90
C GLU A 147 8.92 2.23 -19.95
N ASP A 148 8.87 1.41 -18.92
CA ASP A 148 9.59 0.14 -18.84
C ASP A 148 9.06 -0.92 -19.81
N PHE A 149 7.75 -0.89 -20.11
CA PHE A 149 7.05 -1.87 -20.94
C PHE A 149 6.23 -1.21 -22.07
N PRO A 150 6.87 -0.52 -23.03
CA PRO A 150 6.17 0.23 -24.08
C PRO A 150 5.33 -0.65 -25.01
N ASN A 151 5.68 -1.94 -25.12
CA ASN A 151 4.98 -2.93 -25.95
C ASN A 151 3.86 -3.66 -25.21
N GLY A 152 3.67 -3.40 -23.91
CA GLY A 152 2.64 -3.97 -23.08
C GLY A 152 3.11 -5.00 -22.07
N VAL A 153 2.20 -5.32 -21.18
CA VAL A 153 2.29 -6.40 -20.19
C VAL A 153 0.99 -7.19 -20.24
N ASP A 154 1.08 -8.51 -20.06
CA ASP A 154 -0.09 -9.39 -20.11
C ASP A 154 -0.80 -9.46 -18.75
N TYR A 155 -0.03 -9.36 -17.65
CA TYR A 155 -0.53 -9.48 -16.29
C TYR A 155 0.03 -8.41 -15.37
N LEU A 156 -0.86 -7.79 -14.57
CA LEU A 156 -0.52 -6.98 -13.40
C LEU A 156 -0.99 -7.73 -12.15
N ILE A 157 -0.06 -8.17 -11.31
CA ILE A 157 -0.36 -8.93 -10.10
C ILE A 157 0.15 -8.16 -8.88
N THR A 158 -0.77 -7.77 -7.98
CA THR A 158 -0.38 -6.94 -6.83
C THR A 158 -1.29 -7.13 -5.63
N GLY A 159 -0.71 -7.01 -4.43
CA GLY A 159 -1.44 -7.02 -3.17
C GLY A 159 -2.28 -5.77 -2.95
N VAL A 160 -3.49 -5.95 -2.40
CA VAL A 160 -4.44 -4.86 -2.16
C VAL A 160 -4.45 -4.47 -0.69
N GLY A 161 -3.96 -3.26 -0.40
CA GLY A 161 -4.09 -2.60 0.90
C GLY A 161 -5.19 -1.54 0.86
N THR A 162 -4.86 -0.32 0.45
CA THR A 162 -5.84 0.78 0.30
C THR A 162 -6.65 0.72 -1.00
N GLY A 163 -6.27 -0.13 -1.95
CA GLY A 163 -6.89 -0.17 -3.27
C GLY A 163 -6.34 0.86 -4.26
N GLY A 164 -5.74 1.95 -3.79
CA GLY A 164 -5.31 3.06 -4.65
C GLY A 164 -4.27 2.66 -5.70
N HIS A 165 -3.30 1.81 -5.33
CA HIS A 165 -2.28 1.32 -6.26
C HIS A 165 -2.88 0.53 -7.42
N ILE A 166 -3.62 -0.55 -7.11
CA ILE A 166 -4.18 -1.40 -8.16
C ILE A 166 -5.19 -0.65 -9.04
N THR A 167 -6.04 0.18 -8.43
CA THR A 167 -7.00 1.03 -9.15
C THR A 167 -6.29 2.02 -10.07
N GLY A 168 -5.32 2.77 -9.53
CA GLY A 168 -4.61 3.79 -10.29
C GLY A 168 -3.79 3.22 -11.44
N VAL A 169 -3.05 2.14 -11.19
CA VAL A 169 -2.25 1.48 -12.23
C VAL A 169 -3.12 0.80 -13.26
N ALA A 170 -4.14 0.04 -12.82
CA ALA A 170 -5.02 -0.68 -13.74
C ALA A 170 -5.81 0.26 -14.65
N SER A 171 -6.30 1.39 -14.15
CA SER A 171 -7.06 2.35 -14.97
C SER A 171 -6.24 2.88 -16.15
N VAL A 172 -4.96 3.21 -15.92
CA VAL A 172 -4.07 3.72 -16.97
C VAL A 172 -3.58 2.60 -17.90
N LEU A 173 -3.17 1.46 -17.35
CA LEU A 173 -2.63 0.38 -18.17
C LEU A 173 -3.69 -0.30 -19.04
N LYS A 174 -4.93 -0.51 -18.54
CA LYS A 174 -6.03 -1.08 -19.34
C LYS A 174 -6.47 -0.17 -20.48
N GLU A 175 -6.39 1.15 -20.31
CA GLU A 175 -6.66 2.09 -21.39
C GLU A 175 -5.66 1.90 -22.54
N ARG A 176 -4.38 1.71 -22.22
CA ARG A 176 -3.31 1.49 -23.20
C ARG A 176 -3.22 0.06 -23.71
N PHE A 177 -3.49 -0.93 -22.83
CA PHE A 177 -3.39 -2.36 -23.08
C PHE A 177 -4.72 -3.05 -22.70
N PRO A 178 -5.74 -3.04 -23.57
CA PRO A 178 -7.08 -3.56 -23.24
C PRO A 178 -7.15 -5.06 -22.90
N LYS A 179 -6.11 -5.82 -23.27
CA LYS A 179 -6.02 -7.26 -22.96
C LYS A 179 -5.33 -7.56 -21.62
N LEU A 180 -4.80 -6.53 -20.94
CA LEU A 180 -4.15 -6.70 -19.65
C LEU A 180 -5.09 -7.39 -18.65
N GLN A 181 -4.59 -8.45 -18.03
CA GLN A 181 -5.25 -9.12 -16.92
C GLN A 181 -4.75 -8.55 -15.60
N VAL A 182 -5.64 -8.00 -14.80
CA VAL A 182 -5.33 -7.41 -13.49
C VAL A 182 -5.76 -8.36 -12.39
N ILE A 183 -4.79 -8.82 -11.60
CA ILE A 183 -5.00 -9.79 -10.54
C ILE A 183 -4.73 -9.14 -9.18
N ALA A 184 -5.78 -9.06 -8.38
CA ALA A 184 -5.67 -8.62 -6.99
C ALA A 184 -5.21 -9.78 -6.10
N VAL A 185 -4.36 -9.48 -5.11
CA VAL A 185 -3.92 -10.45 -4.11
C VAL A 185 -4.41 -10.03 -2.74
N GLU A 186 -5.05 -10.95 -2.04
CA GLU A 186 -5.55 -10.76 -0.69
C GLU A 186 -5.14 -11.91 0.25
N PRO A 187 -5.13 -11.69 1.58
CA PRO A 187 -4.86 -12.77 2.53
C PRO A 187 -5.98 -13.81 2.54
N GLU A 188 -5.64 -15.09 2.51
CA GLU A 188 -6.59 -16.20 2.61
C GLU A 188 -7.42 -16.15 3.90
N LEU A 189 -6.82 -15.72 5.01
CA LEU A 189 -7.51 -15.60 6.30
C LEU A 189 -8.51 -14.42 6.37
N SER A 190 -8.40 -13.45 5.46
CA SER A 190 -9.26 -12.25 5.44
C SER A 190 -9.67 -11.90 4.01
N PRO A 191 -10.40 -12.79 3.31
CA PRO A 191 -10.65 -12.69 1.87
C PRO A 191 -11.84 -11.78 1.55
N VAL A 192 -11.81 -10.54 2.01
CA VAL A 192 -12.95 -9.58 1.90
C VAL A 192 -13.24 -9.17 0.47
N LEU A 193 -12.22 -9.07 -0.37
CA LEU A 193 -12.43 -8.72 -1.79
C LEU A 193 -13.15 -9.84 -2.55
N SER A 194 -12.96 -11.09 -2.12
CA SER A 194 -13.67 -12.28 -2.63
C SER A 194 -15.01 -12.52 -1.93
N GLY A 195 -15.52 -11.59 -1.13
CA GLY A 195 -16.80 -11.71 -0.41
C GLY A 195 -16.76 -12.51 0.88
N GLY A 196 -15.57 -12.85 1.39
CA GLY A 196 -15.41 -13.52 2.67
C GLY A 196 -15.40 -12.56 3.87
N SER A 197 -15.29 -13.11 5.08
CA SER A 197 -15.28 -12.34 6.32
C SER A 197 -13.89 -11.81 6.66
N PRO A 198 -13.78 -10.61 7.26
CA PRO A 198 -12.52 -10.10 7.77
C PRO A 198 -12.03 -10.91 8.97
N ALA A 199 -10.73 -11.16 9.02
CA ALA A 199 -10.07 -11.77 10.17
C ALA A 199 -8.64 -11.26 10.35
N PRO A 200 -8.05 -11.33 11.54
CA PRO A 200 -6.64 -11.00 11.76
C PRO A 200 -5.72 -11.90 10.93
N HIS A 201 -4.74 -11.30 10.29
CA HIS A 201 -3.73 -12.01 9.49
C HIS A 201 -2.36 -11.32 9.61
N PRO A 202 -1.25 -12.06 9.42
CA PRO A 202 0.10 -11.52 9.58
C PRO A 202 0.71 -10.90 8.31
N ILE A 203 0.01 -10.91 7.17
CA ILE A 203 0.51 -10.34 5.91
C ILE A 203 0.35 -8.82 5.95
N GLN A 204 1.33 -8.12 6.51
CA GLN A 204 1.29 -6.67 6.68
C GLN A 204 1.32 -5.95 5.33
N GLY A 205 0.54 -4.87 5.22
CA GLY A 205 0.51 -3.98 4.05
C GLY A 205 -0.61 -4.25 3.05
N ILE A 206 -1.28 -5.40 3.16
CA ILE A 206 -2.47 -5.75 2.37
C ILE A 206 -3.58 -6.26 3.30
N GLY A 207 -4.81 -6.42 2.79
CA GLY A 207 -5.91 -6.98 3.55
C GLY A 207 -6.41 -6.04 4.66
N ALA A 208 -7.02 -4.92 4.30
CA ALA A 208 -7.49 -3.92 5.27
C ALA A 208 -8.63 -4.40 6.19
N GLY A 209 -9.25 -5.55 5.89
CA GLY A 209 -10.41 -6.08 6.62
C GLY A 209 -11.74 -5.50 6.16
N PHE A 210 -11.73 -4.66 5.15
CA PHE A 210 -12.90 -4.10 4.46
C PHE A 210 -12.54 -3.77 3.01
N VAL A 211 -13.55 -3.56 2.16
CA VAL A 211 -13.33 -3.08 0.79
C VAL A 211 -13.15 -1.56 0.83
N PRO A 212 -11.96 -1.03 0.47
CA PRO A 212 -11.73 0.41 0.46
C PRO A 212 -12.60 1.15 -0.55
N GLU A 213 -13.01 2.38 -0.24
CA GLU A 213 -13.87 3.18 -1.11
C GLU A 213 -13.24 3.49 -2.48
N ILE A 214 -11.92 3.70 -2.51
CA ILE A 214 -11.17 3.97 -3.73
C ILE A 214 -10.81 2.72 -4.54
N TYR A 215 -11.17 1.52 -4.08
CA TYR A 215 -10.96 0.27 -4.82
C TYR A 215 -12.02 0.10 -5.90
N GLN A 216 -11.60 -0.04 -7.14
CA GLN A 216 -12.49 -0.23 -8.29
C GLN A 216 -12.45 -1.70 -8.76
N GLY A 217 -13.36 -2.51 -8.24
CA GLY A 217 -13.44 -3.94 -8.55
C GLY A 217 -13.72 -4.26 -10.02
N ASN A 218 -14.35 -3.34 -10.76
CA ASN A 218 -14.60 -3.49 -12.20
C ASN A 218 -13.33 -3.46 -13.07
N LEU A 219 -12.20 -3.03 -12.54
CA LEU A 219 -10.89 -3.09 -13.21
C LEU A 219 -10.15 -4.41 -12.96
N ILE A 220 -10.65 -5.26 -12.08
CA ILE A 220 -9.99 -6.47 -11.61
C ILE A 220 -10.57 -7.67 -12.33
N ASP A 221 -9.71 -8.48 -12.94
CA ASP A 221 -10.12 -9.65 -13.70
C ASP A 221 -10.15 -10.92 -12.83
N ASN A 222 -9.28 -10.98 -11.80
CA ASN A 222 -9.24 -12.10 -10.86
C ASN A 222 -8.71 -11.69 -9.50
N ILE A 223 -9.05 -12.47 -8.47
CA ILE A 223 -8.56 -12.28 -7.11
C ILE A 223 -7.92 -13.60 -6.62
N ILE A 224 -6.66 -13.54 -6.20
CA ILE A 224 -5.92 -14.67 -5.67
C ILE A 224 -5.77 -14.53 -4.16
N LYS A 225 -6.18 -15.57 -3.44
CA LYS A 225 -5.97 -15.68 -2.00
C LYS A 225 -4.62 -16.34 -1.72
N VAL A 226 -3.84 -15.72 -0.83
CA VAL A 226 -2.50 -16.21 -0.48
C VAL A 226 -2.44 -16.54 1.00
N SER A 227 -1.90 -17.72 1.30
CA SER A 227 -1.67 -18.16 2.67
C SER A 227 -0.53 -17.37 3.33
N LYS A 228 -0.55 -17.34 4.67
CA LYS A 228 0.59 -16.81 5.45
C LYS A 228 1.89 -17.51 5.07
N ASP A 229 1.87 -18.83 5.03
CA ASP A 229 3.07 -19.65 4.86
C ASP A 229 3.71 -19.43 3.48
N ASP A 230 2.90 -19.33 2.44
CA ASP A 230 3.38 -19.00 1.10
C ASP A 230 3.95 -17.57 1.04
N ALA A 231 3.27 -16.59 1.62
CA ALA A 231 3.78 -15.22 1.66
C ALA A 231 5.18 -15.15 2.34
N PHE A 232 5.35 -15.82 3.48
CA PHE A 232 6.64 -15.88 4.17
C PHE A 232 7.69 -16.66 3.38
N LYS A 233 7.33 -17.82 2.80
CA LYS A 233 8.20 -18.62 1.95
C LYS A 233 8.77 -17.80 0.79
N TYR A 234 7.91 -17.15 0.02
CA TYR A 234 8.35 -16.36 -1.14
C TYR A 234 9.12 -15.09 -0.76
N THR A 235 8.81 -14.47 0.39
CA THR A 235 9.64 -13.38 0.94
C THR A 235 11.06 -13.86 1.23
N LYS A 236 11.20 -15.03 1.88
CA LYS A 236 12.51 -15.63 2.18
C LYS A 236 13.24 -16.03 0.91
N GLU A 237 12.56 -16.65 -0.03
CA GLU A 237 13.16 -17.06 -1.31
C GLU A 237 13.66 -15.87 -2.11
N LEU A 238 12.91 -14.77 -2.16
CA LEU A 238 13.34 -13.53 -2.80
C LEU A 238 14.64 -13.00 -2.19
N ALA A 239 14.74 -13.01 -0.85
CA ALA A 239 15.95 -12.55 -0.18
C ALA A 239 17.15 -13.51 -0.39
N THR A 240 16.93 -14.83 -0.32
CA THR A 240 18.02 -15.82 -0.37
C THR A 240 18.47 -16.19 -1.78
N LYS A 241 17.60 -16.06 -2.77
CA LYS A 241 17.88 -16.44 -4.17
C LYS A 241 18.22 -15.26 -5.06
N GLU A 242 17.62 -14.08 -4.78
CA GLU A 242 17.75 -12.88 -5.62
C GLU A 242 18.41 -11.70 -4.87
N ALA A 243 18.79 -11.88 -3.59
CA ALA A 243 19.33 -10.84 -2.71
C ALA A 243 18.45 -9.58 -2.59
N ILE A 244 17.13 -9.72 -2.76
CA ILE A 244 16.17 -8.64 -2.68
C ILE A 244 15.39 -8.75 -1.36
N LEU A 245 15.53 -7.75 -0.49
CA LEU A 245 14.74 -7.64 0.74
C LEU A 245 13.42 -6.97 0.39
N GLY A 246 12.35 -7.74 0.40
CA GLY A 246 10.97 -7.26 0.25
C GLY A 246 10.16 -7.42 1.54
N GLY A 247 9.01 -6.77 1.62
CA GLY A 247 8.04 -7.00 2.69
C GLY A 247 7.26 -8.31 2.47
N ILE A 248 6.54 -8.76 3.50
CA ILE A 248 5.68 -9.96 3.42
C ILE A 248 4.63 -9.84 2.31
N SER A 249 4.13 -8.62 2.05
CA SER A 249 3.23 -8.35 0.92
C SER A 249 3.88 -8.57 -0.46
N THR A 250 5.19 -8.36 -0.58
CA THR A 250 5.95 -8.72 -1.79
C THR A 250 5.95 -10.23 -1.99
N GLY A 251 6.21 -10.98 -0.91
CA GLY A 251 6.12 -12.45 -0.92
C GLY A 251 4.72 -12.95 -1.27
N ALA A 252 3.67 -12.28 -0.80
CA ALA A 252 2.30 -12.61 -1.18
C ALA A 252 2.05 -12.42 -2.69
N SER A 253 2.52 -11.32 -3.28
CA SER A 253 2.40 -11.10 -4.73
C SER A 253 3.17 -12.17 -5.52
N LEU A 254 4.38 -12.55 -5.07
CA LEU A 254 5.15 -13.63 -5.70
C LEU A 254 4.49 -15.00 -5.54
N ALA A 255 3.89 -15.27 -4.39
CA ALA A 255 3.12 -16.50 -4.18
C ALA A 255 1.92 -16.59 -5.14
N ALA A 256 1.23 -15.48 -5.37
CA ALA A 256 0.14 -15.42 -6.35
C ALA A 256 0.64 -15.69 -7.80
N VAL A 257 1.78 -15.09 -8.17
CA VAL A 257 2.43 -15.42 -9.47
C VAL A 257 2.71 -16.93 -9.57
N ALA A 258 3.27 -17.52 -8.51
CA ALA A 258 3.61 -18.95 -8.52
C ALA A 258 2.38 -19.86 -8.61
N GLN A 259 1.21 -19.45 -8.13
CA GLN A 259 -0.04 -20.22 -8.24
C GLN A 259 -0.55 -20.30 -9.69
N ILE A 260 -0.27 -19.30 -10.51
CA ILE A 260 -0.83 -19.22 -11.86
C ILE A 260 0.20 -19.40 -12.98
N ILE A 261 1.50 -19.35 -12.67
CA ILE A 261 2.56 -19.33 -13.69
C ILE A 261 2.53 -20.55 -14.63
N ASP A 262 2.11 -21.68 -14.13
CA ASP A 262 2.02 -22.92 -14.93
C ASP A 262 0.74 -22.95 -15.81
N THR A 263 -0.16 -21.96 -15.65
CA THR A 263 -1.38 -21.81 -16.45
C THR A 263 -1.29 -20.68 -17.48
N LEU A 264 -0.19 -19.91 -17.45
CA LEU A 264 0.11 -18.81 -18.38
C LEU A 264 0.91 -19.34 -19.62
#